data_1bca24f5587c8d123fe527fc5be3b91f
#
_entry.id   1bca24f5587c8d123fe527fc5be3b91f
#
_cell.length_a   1.000
_cell.length_b   1.000
_cell.length_c   1.000
_cell.angle_alpha   90.00
_cell.angle_beta   90.00
_cell.angle_gamma   90.00
#
_symmetry.space_group_name_H-M   'P 1'
#
loop_
_entity.id
_entity.type
_entity.pdbx_description
1 polymer ?
#
loop_
_entity_poly.entity_id
_entity_poly.type
_entity_poly.pdbx_seq_one_letter_code
_entity_poly.pdbx_strand_id
1 'polypeptide(L)'
;MLGPNGCGKSTLLRTLAGLQPALQGAFSLQHSAVSPEKSIALVLTERMSLDNTTVHDVVALGRYPYSSFLDGLTAEDEAIIAQSLEQVGFSLSTFNFHLSFFNAHSDGEKQRILIAKALAQQTPIILLDEPTAHLDLPHRILILRLLRQLAHEQGKTILISTHELDLALALSDRIMLMTPGRGIVLDTPEALKKADAFTPAFGMDIFNYSL
;
A
#
# COMPACT_ATOMS: atom_id res chain seq x y z
N MET A 1 -8.02 -5.90 0.43
CA MET A 1 -9.25 -5.56 1.15
C MET A 1 -10.27 -5.03 0.17
N LEU A 2 -11.44 -5.65 0.11
CA LEU A 2 -12.53 -5.33 -0.80
C LEU A 2 -13.79 -4.94 -0.02
N GLY A 3 -14.65 -4.14 -0.65
CA GLY A 3 -15.96 -3.74 -0.13
C GLY A 3 -16.46 -2.49 -0.83
N PRO A 4 -17.75 -2.18 -0.75
CA PRO A 4 -18.34 -1.01 -1.38
C PRO A 4 -17.75 0.30 -0.84
N ASN A 5 -17.97 1.39 -1.56
CA ASN A 5 -17.52 2.71 -1.11
C ASN A 5 -18.21 3.08 0.21
N GLY A 6 -17.46 3.70 1.11
CA GLY A 6 -17.97 4.10 2.43
C GLY A 6 -18.06 2.96 3.47
N CYS A 7 -17.69 1.71 3.16
CA CYS A 7 -17.72 0.61 4.14
C CYS A 7 -16.61 0.69 5.21
N GLY A 8 -15.71 1.68 5.15
CA GLY A 8 -14.70 1.90 6.19
C GLY A 8 -13.30 1.40 5.87
N LYS A 9 -12.97 1.05 4.62
CA LYS A 9 -11.63 0.56 4.21
C LYS A 9 -10.50 1.48 4.66
N SER A 10 -10.53 2.73 4.22
CA SER A 10 -9.51 3.74 4.57
C SER A 10 -9.47 4.03 6.07
N THR A 11 -10.64 4.02 6.74
CA THR A 11 -10.74 4.16 8.19
C THR A 11 -9.99 3.03 8.90
N LEU A 12 -10.22 1.78 8.48
CA LEU A 12 -9.53 0.63 9.05
C LEU A 12 -8.01 0.71 8.82
N LEU A 13 -7.56 1.06 7.60
CA LEU A 13 -6.13 1.22 7.33
C LEU A 13 -5.48 2.29 8.20
N ARG A 14 -6.13 3.47 8.34
CA ARG A 14 -5.64 4.55 9.21
C ARG A 14 -5.62 4.15 10.67
N THR A 15 -6.61 3.38 11.13
CA THR A 15 -6.64 2.85 12.50
C THR A 15 -5.49 1.86 12.74
N LEU A 16 -5.27 0.91 11.81
CA LEU A 16 -4.17 -0.05 11.90
C LEU A 16 -2.79 0.63 11.87
N ALA A 17 -2.66 1.72 11.12
CA ALA A 17 -1.44 2.53 11.06
C ALA A 17 -1.25 3.46 12.29
N GLY A 18 -2.20 3.48 13.24
CA GLY A 18 -2.13 4.34 14.42
C GLY A 18 -2.44 5.82 14.16
N LEU A 19 -2.93 6.20 12.97
CA LEU A 19 -3.27 7.58 12.62
C LEU A 19 -4.59 8.06 13.25
N GLN A 20 -5.40 7.14 13.72
CA GLN A 20 -6.63 7.43 14.44
C GLN A 20 -6.94 6.34 15.46
N PRO A 21 -7.61 6.65 16.59
CA PRO A 21 -7.98 5.65 17.58
C PRO A 21 -9.05 4.69 17.04
N ALA A 22 -9.04 3.44 17.51
CA ALA A 22 -10.13 2.50 17.28
C ALA A 22 -11.40 3.00 17.99
N LEU A 23 -12.55 2.91 17.31
CA LEU A 23 -13.84 3.29 17.91
C LEU A 23 -14.21 2.33 19.05
N GLN A 24 -13.93 1.02 18.85
CA GLN A 24 -14.13 -0.02 19.85
C GLN A 24 -13.13 -1.15 19.63
N GLY A 25 -12.83 -1.92 20.68
CA GLY A 25 -11.93 -3.06 20.62
C GLY A 25 -10.46 -2.64 20.66
N ALA A 26 -9.61 -3.62 20.42
CA ALA A 26 -8.16 -3.45 20.31
C ALA A 26 -7.62 -4.37 19.23
N PHE A 27 -6.50 -4.00 18.64
CA PHE A 27 -5.71 -4.87 17.78
C PHE A 27 -4.28 -4.94 18.31
N SER A 28 -3.61 -6.03 18.05
CA SER A 28 -2.20 -6.20 18.39
C SER A 28 -1.42 -6.74 17.21
N LEU A 29 -0.18 -6.31 17.08
CA LEU A 29 0.77 -6.84 16.11
C LEU A 29 1.60 -7.91 16.83
N GLN A 30 1.43 -9.17 16.48
CA GLN A 30 2.07 -10.30 17.19
C GLN A 30 3.60 -10.31 17.09
N HIS A 31 4.20 -9.48 16.26
CA HIS A 31 5.64 -9.52 15.96
C HIS A 31 6.42 -8.27 16.42
N SER A 32 5.83 -7.32 17.14
CA SER A 32 6.59 -6.12 17.46
C SER A 32 6.55 -5.73 18.93
N ALA A 33 7.70 -5.97 19.57
CA ALA A 33 8.16 -5.13 20.69
C ALA A 33 8.59 -3.72 20.21
N VAL A 34 8.26 -3.35 18.96
CA VAL A 34 8.72 -2.16 18.24
C VAL A 34 7.54 -1.20 18.08
N SER A 35 7.81 0.11 18.07
CA SER A 35 6.77 1.15 17.88
C SER A 35 6.00 0.96 16.56
N PRO A 36 4.73 1.42 16.47
CA PRO A 36 3.92 1.30 15.25
C PRO A 36 4.62 1.86 14.01
N GLU A 37 5.36 2.96 14.12
CA GLU A 37 6.08 3.60 13.02
C GLU A 37 7.19 2.72 12.44
N LYS A 38 7.71 1.77 13.22
CA LYS A 38 8.71 0.78 12.78
C LYS A 38 8.11 -0.56 12.41
N SER A 39 6.79 -0.69 12.52
CA SER A 39 6.06 -1.94 12.25
C SER A 39 5.19 -1.84 11.00
N ILE A 40 4.67 -0.67 10.68
CA ILE A 40 3.73 -0.44 9.59
C ILE A 40 4.15 0.77 8.77
N ALA A 41 4.26 0.59 7.46
CA ALA A 41 4.30 1.69 6.50
C ALA A 41 2.91 1.89 5.88
N LEU A 42 2.51 3.15 5.64
CA LEU A 42 1.23 3.50 5.04
C LEU A 42 1.44 4.38 3.80
N VAL A 43 0.77 3.98 2.72
CA VAL A 43 0.63 4.76 1.48
C VAL A 43 -0.84 5.12 1.30
N LEU A 44 -1.15 6.42 1.31
CA LEU A 44 -2.50 6.95 1.12
C LEU A 44 -2.75 7.34 -0.34
N THR A 45 -4.01 7.32 -0.75
CA THR A 45 -4.46 7.74 -2.10
C THR A 45 -4.38 9.25 -2.32
N GLU A 46 -4.25 10.03 -1.25
CA GLU A 46 -4.27 11.49 -1.33
C GLU A 46 -3.16 12.00 -2.25
N ARG A 47 -3.53 12.79 -3.25
CA ARG A 47 -2.56 13.45 -4.13
C ARG A 47 -1.74 14.43 -3.30
N MET A 48 -0.51 14.07 -3.01
CA MET A 48 0.44 14.98 -2.38
C MET A 48 0.96 15.93 -3.46
N SER A 49 0.66 17.21 -3.34
CA SER A 49 1.40 18.26 -4.06
C SER A 49 2.63 18.61 -3.22
N LEU A 50 3.78 18.17 -3.67
CA LEU A 50 5.06 18.42 -3.02
C LEU A 50 5.87 19.34 -3.92
N ASP A 51 5.60 20.64 -3.82
CA ASP A 51 6.32 21.63 -4.60
C ASP A 51 7.80 21.69 -4.16
N ASN A 52 8.68 21.75 -5.15
CA ASN A 52 10.14 21.80 -4.95
C ASN A 52 10.75 20.65 -4.12
N THR A 53 10.08 19.50 -4.08
CA THR A 53 10.56 18.31 -3.37
C THR A 53 11.11 17.31 -4.38
N THR A 54 12.34 16.84 -4.18
CA THR A 54 12.96 15.85 -5.05
C THR A 54 12.42 14.43 -4.76
N VAL A 55 12.66 13.52 -5.69
CA VAL A 55 12.35 12.10 -5.47
C VAL A 55 13.12 11.55 -4.27
N HIS A 56 14.39 11.96 -4.13
CA HIS A 56 15.20 11.62 -2.95
C HIS A 56 14.50 12.05 -1.66
N ASP A 57 14.08 13.32 -1.56
CA ASP A 57 13.46 13.86 -0.35
C ASP A 57 12.19 13.08 0.01
N VAL A 58 11.37 12.72 -0.98
CA VAL A 58 10.15 11.93 -0.76
C VAL A 58 10.49 10.56 -0.18
N VAL A 59 11.47 9.84 -0.75
CA VAL A 59 11.84 8.50 -0.28
C VAL A 59 12.54 8.57 1.07
N ALA A 60 13.35 9.62 1.31
CA ALA A 60 14.02 9.89 2.57
C ALA A 60 13.07 10.02 3.77
N LEU A 61 11.83 10.50 3.55
CA LEU A 61 10.80 10.51 4.59
C LEU A 61 10.54 9.10 5.17
N GLY A 62 10.81 8.03 4.43
CA GLY A 62 10.74 6.66 4.93
C GLY A 62 11.76 6.36 6.02
N ARG A 63 12.86 7.10 6.08
CA ARG A 63 13.92 6.95 7.09
C ARG A 63 13.66 7.77 8.36
N TYR A 64 12.66 8.66 8.35
CA TYR A 64 12.35 9.50 9.51
C TYR A 64 12.23 8.77 10.85
N PRO A 65 11.62 7.57 10.96
CA PRO A 65 11.55 6.82 12.22
C PRO A 65 12.92 6.34 12.75
N TYR A 66 13.97 6.43 11.95
CA TYR A 66 15.33 5.96 12.27
C TYR A 66 16.34 7.11 12.38
N SER A 67 16.05 8.28 11.78
CA SER A 67 16.92 9.44 11.83
C SER A 67 16.78 10.17 13.17
N SER A 68 17.88 10.69 13.70
CA SER A 68 17.82 11.67 14.77
C SER A 68 17.65 13.08 14.17
N PHE A 69 16.97 13.95 14.89
CA PHE A 69 16.72 15.34 14.43
C PHE A 69 18.02 16.13 14.15
N LEU A 70 19.14 15.70 14.73
CA LEU A 70 20.43 16.41 14.66
C LEU A 70 21.42 15.84 13.65
N ASP A 71 21.34 14.54 13.29
CA ASP A 71 22.40 13.87 12.56
C ASP A 71 22.16 13.73 11.05
N GLY A 72 20.96 14.10 10.57
CA GLY A 72 20.61 13.94 9.17
C GLY A 72 20.53 12.47 8.72
N LEU A 73 20.64 12.22 7.41
CA LEU A 73 20.68 10.89 6.82
C LEU A 73 22.11 10.31 6.91
N THR A 74 22.21 9.06 7.28
CA THR A 74 23.49 8.32 7.28
C THR A 74 23.80 7.73 5.90
N ALA A 75 25.02 7.28 5.67
CA ALA A 75 25.35 6.56 4.44
C ALA A 75 24.55 5.27 4.26
N GLU A 76 24.13 4.63 5.36
CA GLU A 76 23.24 3.47 5.34
C GLU A 76 21.83 3.87 4.89
N ASP A 77 21.30 4.99 5.36
CA ASP A 77 20.00 5.52 4.91
C ASP A 77 19.99 5.84 3.42
N GLU A 78 21.07 6.43 2.90
CA GLU A 78 21.25 6.71 1.46
C GLU A 78 21.24 5.42 0.64
N ALA A 79 21.92 4.38 1.11
CA ALA A 79 21.92 3.06 0.45
C ALA A 79 20.52 2.43 0.44
N ILE A 80 19.77 2.56 1.54
CA ILE A 80 18.38 2.06 1.63
C ILE A 80 17.45 2.83 0.70
N ILE A 81 17.59 4.15 0.59
CA ILE A 81 16.82 4.99 -0.33
C ILE A 81 17.07 4.55 -1.77
N ALA A 82 18.34 4.42 -2.16
CA ALA A 82 18.75 3.98 -3.48
C ALA A 82 18.18 2.59 -3.80
N GLN A 83 18.37 1.61 -2.92
CA GLN A 83 17.85 0.27 -3.08
C GLN A 83 16.32 0.24 -3.21
N SER A 84 15.61 1.06 -2.42
CA SER A 84 14.16 1.14 -2.49
C SER A 84 13.65 1.67 -3.83
N LEU A 85 14.37 2.62 -4.44
CA LEU A 85 14.07 3.12 -5.77
C LEU A 85 14.34 2.06 -6.86
N GLU A 86 15.43 1.30 -6.76
CA GLU A 86 15.70 0.18 -7.68
C GLU A 86 14.62 -0.89 -7.62
N GLN A 87 14.17 -1.26 -6.42
CA GLN A 87 13.11 -2.25 -6.23
C GLN A 87 11.79 -1.89 -6.91
N VAL A 88 11.49 -0.60 -7.04
CA VAL A 88 10.29 -0.13 -7.75
C VAL A 88 10.54 0.20 -9.22
N GLY A 89 11.72 -0.15 -9.75
CA GLY A 89 12.05 -0.10 -11.17
C GLY A 89 12.63 1.24 -11.65
N PHE A 90 13.24 2.04 -10.78
CA PHE A 90 14.08 3.16 -11.18
C PHE A 90 15.53 2.70 -11.34
N SER A 91 16.14 2.92 -12.52
CA SER A 91 17.53 2.58 -12.76
C SER A 91 18.43 3.71 -12.26
N LEU A 92 19.22 3.47 -11.22
CA LEU A 92 20.11 4.47 -10.63
C LEU A 92 21.23 4.91 -11.57
N SER A 93 21.58 4.12 -12.59
CA SER A 93 22.57 4.48 -13.59
C SER A 93 22.11 5.57 -14.56
N THR A 94 20.79 5.72 -14.74
CA THR A 94 20.17 6.65 -15.69
C THR A 94 19.28 7.69 -15.03
N PHE A 95 18.91 7.49 -13.78
CA PHE A 95 17.96 8.33 -13.05
C PHE A 95 18.63 9.05 -11.88
N ASN A 96 18.73 10.38 -11.99
CA ASN A 96 19.24 11.20 -10.89
C ASN A 96 18.12 11.65 -9.97
N PHE A 97 17.84 10.86 -8.94
CA PHE A 97 16.75 11.09 -7.98
C PHE A 97 16.98 12.29 -7.04
N HIS A 98 18.23 12.78 -6.90
CA HIS A 98 18.54 13.99 -6.13
C HIS A 98 18.14 15.27 -6.87
N LEU A 99 18.09 15.25 -8.21
CA LEU A 99 17.76 16.41 -9.04
C LEU A 99 16.36 16.31 -9.68
N SER A 100 15.72 15.16 -9.60
CA SER A 100 14.40 14.94 -10.18
C SER A 100 13.30 15.33 -9.21
N PHE A 101 12.47 16.28 -9.60
CA PHE A 101 11.35 16.75 -8.78
C PHE A 101 10.19 15.76 -8.86
N PHE A 102 9.59 15.45 -7.70
CA PHE A 102 8.46 14.52 -7.58
C PHE A 102 7.29 14.89 -8.50
N ASN A 103 6.94 16.19 -8.57
CA ASN A 103 5.82 16.66 -9.37
C ASN A 103 6.02 16.53 -10.88
N ALA A 104 7.27 16.37 -11.36
CA ALA A 104 7.57 16.19 -12.78
C ALA A 104 7.25 14.77 -13.31
N HIS A 105 6.95 13.84 -12.43
CA HIS A 105 6.68 12.44 -12.76
C HIS A 105 5.21 12.19 -13.10
N SER A 106 4.97 11.16 -13.92
CA SER A 106 3.63 10.62 -14.20
C SER A 106 3.00 10.05 -12.92
N ASP A 107 1.67 9.91 -12.88
CA ASP A 107 0.96 9.39 -11.70
C ASP A 107 1.44 7.96 -11.35
N GLY A 108 1.74 7.12 -12.36
CA GLY A 108 2.29 5.78 -12.13
C GLY A 108 3.71 5.79 -11.56
N GLU A 109 4.57 6.72 -11.98
CA GLU A 109 5.91 6.90 -11.39
C GLU A 109 5.81 7.47 -9.98
N LYS A 110 4.96 8.45 -9.74
CA LYS A 110 4.68 8.98 -8.40
C LYS A 110 4.23 7.88 -7.45
N GLN A 111 3.35 6.99 -7.91
CA GLN A 111 2.91 5.86 -7.10
C GLN A 111 4.08 4.92 -6.75
N ARG A 112 4.97 4.62 -7.70
CA ARG A 112 6.18 3.82 -7.44
C ARG A 112 7.12 4.52 -6.45
N ILE A 113 7.28 5.83 -6.54
CA ILE A 113 8.09 6.62 -5.59
C ILE A 113 7.49 6.55 -4.18
N LEU A 114 6.16 6.64 -4.04
CA LEU A 114 5.50 6.49 -2.74
C LEU A 114 5.64 5.07 -2.17
N ILE A 115 5.65 4.04 -3.03
CA ILE A 115 5.95 2.67 -2.62
C ILE A 115 7.42 2.56 -2.20
N ALA A 116 8.37 3.17 -2.92
CA ALA A 116 9.78 3.22 -2.52
C ALA A 116 9.95 3.87 -1.14
N LYS A 117 9.24 4.97 -0.87
CA LYS A 117 9.21 5.59 0.48
C LYS A 117 8.77 4.57 1.55
N ALA A 118 7.71 3.80 1.28
CA ALA A 118 7.23 2.78 2.23
C ALA A 118 8.25 1.62 2.39
N LEU A 119 8.97 1.26 1.33
CA LEU A 119 10.04 0.26 1.40
C LEU A 119 11.24 0.75 2.20
N ALA A 120 11.63 2.03 2.02
CA ALA A 120 12.72 2.65 2.76
C ALA A 120 12.46 2.69 4.28
N GLN A 121 11.20 2.64 4.70
CA GLN A 121 10.83 2.51 6.11
C GLN A 121 11.15 1.12 6.70
N GLN A 122 11.47 0.11 5.86
CA GLN A 122 11.88 -1.24 6.25
C GLN A 122 10.93 -1.97 7.21
N THR A 123 9.65 -1.66 7.15
CA THR A 123 8.64 -2.30 8.00
C THR A 123 8.22 -3.67 7.47
N PRO A 124 7.81 -4.61 8.34
CA PRO A 124 7.26 -5.89 7.93
C PRO A 124 5.88 -5.80 7.28
N ILE A 125 5.13 -4.74 7.56
CA ILE A 125 3.76 -4.55 7.06
C ILE A 125 3.69 -3.26 6.25
N ILE A 126 3.07 -3.35 5.05
CA ILE A 126 2.78 -2.19 4.20
C ILE A 126 1.27 -2.15 3.95
N LEU A 127 0.67 -1.03 4.31
CA LEU A 127 -0.74 -0.74 4.05
C LEU A 127 -0.83 0.24 2.88
N LEU A 128 -1.68 -0.05 1.89
CA LEU A 128 -1.89 0.84 0.75
C LEU A 128 -3.40 1.09 0.56
N ASP A 129 -3.77 2.35 0.57
CA ASP A 129 -5.14 2.78 0.34
C ASP A 129 -5.32 3.11 -1.14
N GLU A 130 -6.06 2.27 -1.87
CA GLU A 130 -6.33 2.39 -3.31
C GLU A 130 -5.11 2.76 -4.18
N PRO A 131 -3.98 2.01 -4.12
CA PRO A 131 -2.72 2.41 -4.76
C PRO A 131 -2.78 2.44 -6.29
N THR A 132 -3.84 1.95 -6.89
CA THR A 132 -4.06 1.92 -8.34
C THR A 132 -5.10 2.94 -8.82
N ALA A 133 -5.66 3.73 -7.89
CA ALA A 133 -6.61 4.78 -8.25
C ALA A 133 -5.97 5.79 -9.24
N HIS A 134 -6.72 6.19 -10.25
CA HIS A 134 -6.29 7.14 -11.29
C HIS A 134 -5.18 6.65 -12.25
N LEU A 135 -4.77 5.39 -12.16
CA LEU A 135 -3.84 4.79 -13.11
C LEU A 135 -4.60 4.11 -14.26
N ASP A 136 -4.01 4.08 -15.43
CA ASP A 136 -4.48 3.26 -16.54
C ASP A 136 -4.21 1.76 -16.27
N LEU A 137 -4.87 0.88 -17.01
CA LEU A 137 -4.80 -0.55 -16.77
C LEU A 137 -3.37 -1.15 -16.79
N PRO A 138 -2.47 -0.79 -17.73
CA PRO A 138 -1.09 -1.26 -17.70
C PRO A 138 -0.36 -0.90 -16.42
N HIS A 139 -0.47 0.33 -15.95
CA HIS A 139 0.19 0.80 -14.72
C HIS A 139 -0.41 0.15 -13.47
N ARG A 140 -1.73 -0.09 -13.42
CA ARG A 140 -2.37 -0.85 -12.32
C ARG A 140 -1.78 -2.25 -12.19
N ILE A 141 -1.68 -2.98 -13.32
CA ILE A 141 -1.12 -4.33 -13.34
C ILE A 141 0.35 -4.32 -12.90
N LEU A 142 1.14 -3.34 -13.34
CA LEU A 142 2.54 -3.19 -12.93
C LEU A 142 2.66 -2.99 -11.41
N ILE A 143 1.89 -2.09 -10.83
CA ILE A 143 1.90 -1.82 -9.38
C ILE A 143 1.50 -3.07 -8.59
N LEU A 144 0.41 -3.75 -8.98
CA LEU A 144 -0.06 -4.94 -8.25
C LEU A 144 0.92 -6.12 -8.37
N ARG A 145 1.57 -6.30 -9.53
CA ARG A 145 2.63 -7.31 -9.69
C ARG A 145 3.84 -6.99 -8.84
N LEU A 146 4.27 -5.73 -8.81
CA LEU A 146 5.36 -5.27 -7.93
C LEU A 146 5.03 -5.57 -6.46
N LEU A 147 3.84 -5.21 -5.99
CA LEU A 147 3.43 -5.46 -4.60
C LEU A 147 3.37 -6.95 -4.29
N ARG A 148 2.87 -7.78 -5.21
CA ARG A 148 2.88 -9.24 -5.06
C ARG A 148 4.30 -9.79 -4.99
N GLN A 149 5.20 -9.34 -5.84
CA GLN A 149 6.61 -9.74 -5.82
C GLN A 149 7.25 -9.40 -4.46
N LEU A 150 7.06 -8.18 -3.97
CA LEU A 150 7.56 -7.75 -2.66
C LEU A 150 7.02 -8.63 -1.52
N ALA A 151 5.74 -9.02 -1.57
CA ALA A 151 5.15 -9.91 -0.56
C ALA A 151 5.80 -11.30 -0.59
N HIS A 152 5.94 -11.91 -1.75
CA HIS A 152 6.41 -13.29 -1.90
C HIS A 152 7.94 -13.43 -1.77
N GLU A 153 8.72 -12.48 -2.31
CA GLU A 153 10.18 -12.56 -2.33
C GLU A 153 10.82 -11.99 -1.06
N GLN A 154 10.20 -10.97 -0.44
CA GLN A 154 10.74 -10.31 0.75
C GLN A 154 9.99 -10.65 2.04
N GLY A 155 8.98 -11.53 1.98
CA GLY A 155 8.20 -11.94 3.15
C GLY A 155 7.40 -10.82 3.80
N LYS A 156 7.08 -9.75 3.06
CA LYS A 156 6.30 -8.63 3.58
C LYS A 156 4.81 -8.95 3.60
N THR A 157 4.12 -8.49 4.63
CA THR A 157 2.65 -8.48 4.64
C THR A 157 2.16 -7.21 3.97
N ILE A 158 1.46 -7.35 2.83
CA ILE A 158 0.92 -6.22 2.07
C ILE A 158 -0.60 -6.26 2.10
N LEU A 159 -1.21 -5.22 2.64
CA LEU A 159 -2.67 -5.05 2.67
C LEU A 159 -3.07 -3.87 1.79
N ILE A 160 -3.82 -4.17 0.73
CA ILE A 160 -4.28 -3.17 -0.26
C ILE A 160 -5.79 -3.00 -0.13
N SER A 161 -6.27 -1.77 0.01
CA SER A 161 -7.68 -1.47 -0.24
C SER A 161 -7.90 -1.25 -1.73
N THR A 162 -8.96 -1.80 -2.28
CA THR A 162 -9.33 -1.59 -3.69
C THR A 162 -10.83 -1.82 -3.88
N HIS A 163 -11.35 -1.23 -4.93
CA HIS A 163 -12.70 -1.53 -5.45
C HIS A 163 -12.64 -2.38 -6.75
N GLU A 164 -11.45 -2.73 -7.23
CA GLU A 164 -11.21 -3.48 -8.46
C GLU A 164 -11.27 -4.99 -8.18
N LEU A 165 -12.48 -5.55 -8.32
CA LEU A 165 -12.73 -6.94 -7.98
C LEU A 165 -11.89 -7.93 -8.80
N ASP A 166 -11.86 -7.75 -10.13
CA ASP A 166 -11.17 -8.68 -11.03
C ASP A 166 -9.68 -8.78 -10.73
N LEU A 167 -9.03 -7.63 -10.50
CA LEU A 167 -7.62 -7.60 -10.16
C LEU A 167 -7.35 -8.17 -8.76
N ALA A 168 -8.23 -7.90 -7.80
CA ALA A 168 -8.11 -8.48 -6.46
C ALA A 168 -8.27 -10.01 -6.49
N LEU A 169 -9.23 -10.54 -7.26
CA LEU A 169 -9.42 -11.98 -7.40
C LEU A 169 -8.24 -12.67 -8.11
N ALA A 170 -7.61 -12.00 -9.06
CA ALA A 170 -6.52 -12.56 -9.86
C ALA A 170 -5.16 -12.52 -9.14
N LEU A 171 -4.93 -11.54 -8.28
CA LEU A 171 -3.59 -11.23 -7.78
C LEU A 171 -3.43 -11.35 -6.26
N SER A 172 -4.52 -11.46 -5.49
CA SER A 172 -4.43 -11.56 -4.03
C SER A 172 -4.38 -13.01 -3.56
N ASP A 173 -3.55 -13.29 -2.56
CA ASP A 173 -3.51 -14.60 -1.89
C ASP A 173 -4.73 -14.79 -0.98
N ARG A 174 -5.17 -13.69 -0.34
CA ARG A 174 -6.37 -13.65 0.52
C ARG A 174 -7.13 -12.34 0.31
N ILE A 175 -8.43 -12.38 0.48
CA ILE A 175 -9.30 -11.21 0.40
C ILE A 175 -9.98 -11.00 1.75
N MET A 176 -9.78 -9.81 2.31
CA MET A 176 -10.57 -9.29 3.41
C MET A 176 -11.79 -8.58 2.81
N LEU A 177 -12.95 -9.23 2.88
CA LEU A 177 -14.21 -8.70 2.34
C LEU A 177 -14.99 -7.99 3.45
N MET A 178 -15.22 -6.70 3.28
CA MET A 178 -15.97 -5.87 4.21
C MET A 178 -17.42 -5.73 3.73
N THR A 179 -18.35 -6.24 4.53
CA THR A 179 -19.79 -6.19 4.22
C THR A 179 -20.49 -5.23 5.19
N PRO A 180 -21.12 -4.15 4.70
CA PRO A 180 -21.85 -3.22 5.57
C PRO A 180 -22.86 -3.94 6.46
N GLY A 181 -22.82 -3.69 7.76
CA GLY A 181 -23.71 -4.30 8.74
C GLY A 181 -23.48 -5.80 9.03
N ARG A 182 -22.56 -6.47 8.32
CA ARG A 182 -22.27 -7.91 8.52
C ARG A 182 -20.84 -8.20 8.95
N GLY A 183 -19.98 -7.18 8.98
CA GLY A 183 -18.60 -7.32 9.44
C GLY A 183 -17.61 -7.69 8.32
N ILE A 184 -16.54 -8.39 8.69
CA ILE A 184 -15.40 -8.71 7.83
C ILE A 184 -15.26 -10.23 7.72
N VAL A 185 -15.08 -10.72 6.50
CA VAL A 185 -14.71 -12.11 6.20
C VAL A 185 -13.35 -12.11 5.53
N LEU A 186 -12.43 -12.97 5.97
CA LEU A 186 -11.08 -13.11 5.40
C LEU A 186 -10.89 -14.54 4.93
N ASP A 187 -10.75 -14.72 3.61
CA ASP A 187 -10.50 -16.04 3.02
C ASP A 187 -9.80 -15.93 1.67
N THR A 188 -9.52 -17.08 1.02
CA THR A 188 -9.02 -17.11 -0.35
C THR A 188 -10.09 -16.65 -1.34
N PRO A 189 -9.68 -16.11 -2.52
CA PRO A 189 -10.64 -15.74 -3.57
C PRO A 189 -11.63 -16.85 -3.93
N GLU A 190 -11.14 -18.10 -4.04
CA GLU A 190 -11.94 -19.28 -4.39
C GLU A 190 -12.96 -19.63 -3.31
N ALA A 191 -12.55 -19.59 -2.04
CA ALA A 191 -13.44 -19.89 -0.91
C ALA A 191 -14.56 -18.85 -0.81
N LEU A 192 -14.24 -17.56 -0.98
CA LEU A 192 -15.23 -16.47 -0.99
C LEU A 192 -16.22 -16.58 -2.16
N LYS A 193 -15.76 -16.97 -3.35
CA LYS A 193 -16.63 -17.26 -4.50
C LYS A 193 -17.57 -18.43 -4.22
N LYS A 194 -17.03 -19.54 -3.71
CA LYS A 194 -17.82 -20.74 -3.41
C LYS A 194 -18.87 -20.49 -2.32
N ALA A 195 -18.59 -19.61 -1.37
CA ALA A 195 -19.50 -19.21 -0.29
C ALA A 195 -20.50 -18.12 -0.69
N ASP A 196 -20.48 -17.64 -1.95
CA ASP A 196 -21.27 -16.49 -2.41
C ASP A 196 -21.14 -15.26 -1.49
N ALA A 197 -19.93 -15.02 -0.98
CA ALA A 197 -19.70 -13.95 -0.02
C ALA A 197 -19.80 -12.54 -0.65
N PHE A 198 -19.66 -12.43 -1.97
CA PHE A 198 -19.65 -11.15 -2.68
C PHE A 198 -21.05 -10.58 -2.88
N THR A 199 -22.06 -11.41 -3.15
CA THR A 199 -23.45 -10.97 -3.33
C THR A 199 -23.96 -10.16 -2.12
N PRO A 200 -23.81 -10.61 -0.87
CA PRO A 200 -24.20 -9.80 0.29
C PRO A 200 -23.37 -8.52 0.47
N ALA A 201 -22.09 -8.53 0.03
CA ALA A 201 -21.21 -7.38 0.20
C ALA A 201 -21.51 -6.25 -0.78
N PHE A 202 -21.86 -6.59 -2.02
CA PHE A 202 -22.11 -5.63 -3.10
C PHE A 202 -23.59 -5.43 -3.44
N GLY A 203 -24.48 -6.21 -2.83
CA GLY A 203 -25.93 -6.10 -3.03
C GLY A 203 -26.42 -6.65 -4.37
N MET A 204 -25.57 -7.35 -5.12
CA MET A 204 -25.90 -7.98 -6.40
C MET A 204 -24.99 -9.15 -6.69
N ASP A 205 -25.46 -10.11 -7.47
CA ASP A 205 -24.62 -11.19 -8.01
C ASP A 205 -23.69 -10.64 -9.08
N ILE A 206 -22.44 -10.40 -8.69
CA ILE A 206 -21.42 -9.78 -9.55
C ILE A 206 -20.75 -10.77 -10.52
N PHE A 207 -21.07 -12.07 -10.46
CA PHE A 207 -20.52 -13.10 -11.34
C PHE A 207 -21.52 -13.59 -12.40
N ASN A 208 -22.82 -13.39 -12.19
CA ASN A 208 -23.87 -13.81 -13.11
C ASN A 208 -24.57 -12.61 -13.75
N TYR A 209 -23.82 -11.74 -14.46
CA TYR A 209 -24.43 -10.74 -15.33
C TYR A 209 -24.97 -11.43 -16.58
N SER A 210 -26.25 -11.80 -16.57
CA SER A 210 -27.02 -11.97 -17.81
C SER A 210 -27.38 -10.56 -18.30
N LEU A 211 -26.71 -10.08 -19.35
CA LEU A 211 -27.13 -8.91 -20.12
C LEU A 211 -28.39 -9.23 -20.89
#